data_20ab1b8be97bd554ab491ea5b901035e
#
_entry.id   20ab1b8be97bd554ab491ea5b901035e
#
_cell.length_a   1.000
_cell.length_b   1.000
_cell.length_c   1.000
_cell.angle_alpha   90.00
_cell.angle_beta   90.00
_cell.angle_gamma   90.00
#
_symmetry.space_group_name_H-M   'P 1'
#
loop_
_entity.id
_entity.type
_entity.pdbx_description
1 polymer ?
#
loop_
_entity_poly.entity_id
_entity_poly.type
_entity_poly.pdbx_seq_one_letter_code
_entity_poly.pdbx_strand_id
1 'polypeptide(L)'
;MSNLTKYLVIVGIMIAVGAMLLIYGSQTITGDLVIEEGRINSLTQLEIKAELDPEINIQGVYAVQTIEGKEYDISASVIDPSGIKIRDVSINRNSFEDNFEIDDIGIYTLIISTAELEEIPLVGGIGHVPESTGVTISIAGFIVIVLGMIGVAVIGFLIIKQRKNKTS
;
A
#
# COMPACT_ATOMS: atom_id res chain seq x y z
N MET A 1 -31.51 13.28 28.38
CA MET A 1 -30.22 13.59 27.72
C MET A 1 -30.35 14.90 26.98
N SER A 2 -29.46 15.86 27.19
CA SER A 2 -29.45 17.12 26.46
C SER A 2 -29.18 16.83 24.97
N ASN A 3 -29.71 17.65 24.06
CA ASN A 3 -29.48 17.50 22.63
C ASN A 3 -27.98 17.48 22.32
N LEU A 4 -27.18 18.20 23.08
CA LEU A 4 -25.71 18.25 22.97
C LEU A 4 -25.05 16.88 23.20
N THR A 5 -25.52 16.12 24.21
CA THR A 5 -25.02 14.78 24.52
C THR A 5 -25.33 13.80 23.35
N LYS A 6 -26.49 13.95 22.72
CA LYS A 6 -26.86 13.12 21.55
C LYS A 6 -25.90 13.39 20.37
N TYR A 7 -25.60 14.66 20.08
CA TYR A 7 -24.66 15.01 19.01
C TYR A 7 -23.25 14.50 19.29
N LEU A 8 -22.79 14.56 20.54
CA LEU A 8 -21.47 14.07 20.94
C LEU A 8 -21.35 12.55 20.77
N VAL A 9 -22.41 11.80 21.08
CA VAL A 9 -22.48 10.35 20.86
C VAL A 9 -22.45 10.03 19.36
N ILE A 10 -23.22 10.75 18.53
CA ILE A 10 -23.23 10.55 17.08
C ILE A 10 -21.85 10.76 16.48
N VAL A 11 -21.18 11.86 16.86
CA VAL A 11 -19.82 12.17 16.38
C VAL A 11 -18.80 11.14 16.84
N GLY A 12 -18.90 10.64 18.07
CA GLY A 12 -18.06 9.56 18.58
C GLY A 12 -18.23 8.26 17.76
N ILE A 13 -19.47 7.90 17.45
CA ILE A 13 -19.77 6.75 16.59
C ILE A 13 -19.20 6.94 15.18
N MET A 14 -19.32 8.12 14.59
CA MET A 14 -18.75 8.41 13.26
C MET A 14 -17.23 8.22 13.25
N ILE A 15 -16.52 8.73 14.25
CA ILE A 15 -15.06 8.55 14.35
C ILE A 15 -14.70 7.06 14.49
N ALA A 16 -15.43 6.31 15.32
CA ALA A 16 -15.18 4.88 15.50
C ALA A 16 -15.43 4.07 14.21
N VAL A 17 -16.51 4.37 13.50
CA VAL A 17 -16.83 3.72 12.20
C VAL A 17 -15.77 4.09 11.15
N GLY A 18 -15.38 5.36 11.07
CA GLY A 18 -14.33 5.80 10.15
C GLY A 18 -12.97 5.12 10.42
N ALA A 19 -12.61 4.96 11.71
CA ALA A 19 -11.39 4.24 12.10
C ALA A 19 -11.45 2.74 11.71
N MET A 20 -12.60 2.09 11.91
CA MET A 20 -12.80 0.70 11.47
C MET A 20 -12.66 0.54 9.95
N LEU A 21 -13.27 1.43 9.17
CA LEU A 21 -13.16 1.41 7.70
C LEU A 21 -11.72 1.64 7.25
N LEU A 22 -10.98 2.55 7.90
CA LEU A 22 -9.60 2.82 7.57
C LEU A 22 -8.70 1.60 7.84
N ILE A 23 -8.87 0.95 9.00
CA ILE A 23 -8.11 -0.25 9.36
C ILE A 23 -8.45 -1.40 8.40
N TYR A 24 -9.74 -1.63 8.13
CA TYR A 24 -10.17 -2.69 7.23
C TYR A 24 -9.64 -2.48 5.81
N GLY A 25 -9.76 -1.26 5.27
CA GLY A 25 -9.24 -0.94 3.95
C GLY A 25 -7.72 -1.06 3.85
N SER A 26 -6.97 -0.71 4.91
CA SER A 26 -5.50 -0.84 4.90
C SER A 26 -5.02 -2.30 4.93
N GLN A 27 -5.76 -3.21 5.56
CA GLN A 27 -5.41 -4.63 5.61
C GLN A 27 -5.55 -5.32 4.25
N THR A 28 -6.49 -4.87 3.41
CA THR A 28 -6.67 -5.41 2.06
C THR A 28 -5.63 -4.93 1.05
N ILE A 29 -4.88 -3.86 1.36
CA ILE A 29 -3.87 -3.31 0.44
C ILE A 29 -2.50 -3.98 0.60
N THR A 30 -2.15 -4.47 1.79
CA THR A 30 -0.78 -4.92 2.13
C THR A 30 -0.62 -6.43 2.26
N GLY A 31 -1.69 -7.22 2.10
CA GLY A 31 -1.69 -8.65 2.45
C GLY A 31 -0.80 -9.55 1.58
N ASP A 32 -0.58 -9.20 0.32
CA ASP A 32 -0.03 -10.12 -0.67
C ASP A 32 1.24 -9.60 -1.38
N LEU A 33 1.83 -8.48 -0.92
CA LEU A 33 3.06 -7.95 -1.48
C LEU A 33 4.26 -8.43 -0.66
N VAL A 34 5.12 -9.23 -1.28
CA VAL A 34 6.41 -9.65 -0.72
C VAL A 34 7.46 -8.61 -1.11
N ILE A 35 8.07 -7.98 -0.12
CA ILE A 35 9.09 -6.96 -0.31
C ILE A 35 10.39 -7.43 0.34
N GLU A 36 11.48 -7.36 -0.42
CA GLU A 36 12.82 -7.67 0.09
C GLU A 36 13.81 -6.57 -0.27
N GLU A 37 14.71 -6.27 0.65
CA GLU A 37 15.84 -5.38 0.46
C GLU A 37 17.10 -6.22 0.24
N GLY A 38 17.93 -5.82 -0.72
CA GLY A 38 19.16 -6.52 -1.03
C GLY A 38 20.20 -5.63 -1.70
N ARG A 39 21.37 -6.24 -1.96
CA ARG A 39 22.43 -5.65 -2.76
C ARG A 39 22.75 -6.57 -3.92
N ILE A 40 22.84 -6.00 -5.10
CA ILE A 40 23.18 -6.73 -6.33
C ILE A 40 24.45 -6.18 -6.95
N ASN A 41 25.16 -7.03 -7.67
CA ASN A 41 26.29 -6.67 -8.54
C ASN A 41 26.38 -7.70 -9.68
N SER A 42 27.40 -7.64 -10.53
CA SER A 42 27.56 -8.56 -11.65
C SER A 42 27.69 -10.04 -11.26
N LEU A 43 27.91 -10.37 -9.98
CA LEU A 43 28.04 -11.74 -9.45
C LEU A 43 26.87 -12.17 -8.58
N THR A 44 26.06 -11.22 -8.10
CA THR A 44 24.96 -11.46 -7.18
C THR A 44 23.67 -10.86 -7.71
N GLN A 45 22.59 -11.62 -7.64
CA GLN A 45 21.24 -11.21 -7.98
C GLN A 45 20.33 -11.25 -6.75
N LEU A 46 19.23 -10.52 -6.75
CA LEU A 46 18.17 -10.62 -5.77
C LEU A 46 17.01 -11.43 -6.35
N GLU A 47 16.59 -12.46 -5.63
CA GLU A 47 15.44 -13.30 -5.99
C GLU A 47 14.35 -13.15 -4.93
N ILE A 48 13.17 -12.72 -5.33
CA ILE A 48 12.00 -12.54 -4.46
C ILE A 48 10.91 -13.49 -4.92
N LYS A 49 10.35 -14.28 -4.02
CA LYS A 49 9.35 -15.29 -4.30
C LYS A 49 8.03 -14.95 -3.63
N ALA A 50 6.96 -14.95 -4.40
CA ALA A 50 5.59 -14.76 -3.90
C ALA A 50 4.70 -15.90 -4.40
N GLU A 51 3.87 -16.44 -3.53
CA GLU A 51 2.81 -17.35 -3.92
C GLU A 51 1.61 -16.54 -4.38
N LEU A 52 1.24 -16.66 -5.66
CA LEU A 52 0.17 -15.90 -6.28
C LEU A 52 -0.94 -16.84 -6.76
N ASP A 53 -2.18 -16.36 -6.67
CA ASP A 53 -3.39 -17.10 -6.99
C ASP A 53 -4.29 -16.24 -7.90
N PRO A 54 -4.59 -16.68 -9.15
CA PRO A 54 -5.47 -15.95 -10.05
C PRO A 54 -6.91 -15.83 -9.54
N GLU A 55 -7.34 -16.66 -8.56
CA GLU A 55 -8.64 -16.51 -7.93
C GLU A 55 -8.73 -15.26 -7.03
N ILE A 56 -7.59 -14.80 -6.49
CA ILE A 56 -7.51 -13.56 -5.70
C ILE A 56 -7.50 -12.35 -6.64
N ASN A 57 -6.57 -12.33 -7.59
CA ASN A 57 -6.48 -11.32 -8.64
C ASN A 57 -5.67 -11.88 -9.82
N ILE A 58 -6.19 -11.70 -11.03
CA ILE A 58 -5.50 -12.12 -12.27
C ILE A 58 -4.32 -11.23 -12.64
N GLN A 59 -4.12 -10.11 -11.94
CA GLN A 59 -3.02 -9.20 -12.19
C GLN A 59 -2.02 -9.20 -11.03
N GLY A 60 -0.77 -9.47 -11.37
CA GLY A 60 0.38 -9.27 -10.51
C GLY A 60 1.08 -7.94 -10.79
N VAL A 61 1.78 -7.44 -9.79
CA VAL A 61 2.64 -6.25 -9.86
C VAL A 61 4.03 -6.61 -9.35
N TYR A 62 5.04 -6.03 -9.98
CA TYR A 62 6.39 -6.03 -9.45
C TYR A 62 6.98 -4.63 -9.52
N ALA A 63 7.84 -4.34 -8.55
CA ALA A 63 8.50 -3.05 -8.45
C ALA A 63 9.96 -3.21 -8.04
N VAL A 64 10.81 -2.30 -8.53
CA VAL A 64 12.23 -2.22 -8.18
C VAL A 64 12.57 -0.77 -7.90
N GLN A 65 13.25 -0.51 -6.77
CA GLN A 65 13.67 0.84 -6.39
C GLN A 65 15.10 0.82 -5.84
N THR A 66 15.97 1.69 -6.36
CA THR A 66 17.31 1.90 -5.81
C THR A 66 17.24 2.78 -4.56
N ILE A 67 17.93 2.38 -3.47
CA ILE A 67 17.88 3.11 -2.19
C ILE A 67 18.59 4.46 -2.30
N GLU A 68 19.67 4.54 -3.07
CA GLU A 68 20.43 5.79 -3.23
C GLU A 68 19.78 6.81 -4.17
N GLY A 69 18.67 6.44 -4.84
CA GLY A 69 17.98 7.31 -5.81
C GLY A 69 18.79 7.59 -7.08
N LYS A 70 19.88 6.84 -7.31
CA LYS A 70 20.68 6.91 -8.54
C LYS A 70 20.08 6.01 -9.62
N GLU A 71 20.34 6.35 -10.86
CA GLU A 71 20.01 5.54 -12.03
C GLU A 71 21.13 4.52 -12.27
N TYR A 72 20.76 3.25 -12.41
CA TYR A 72 21.65 2.15 -12.70
C TYR A 72 21.05 1.32 -13.84
N ASP A 73 21.89 0.57 -14.54
CA ASP A 73 21.43 -0.39 -15.52
C ASP A 73 21.09 -1.72 -14.83
N ILE A 74 19.80 -1.90 -14.56
CA ILE A 74 19.25 -3.04 -13.83
C ILE A 74 18.35 -3.82 -14.77
N SER A 75 18.41 -5.14 -14.71
CA SER A 75 17.48 -6.05 -15.39
C SER A 75 16.55 -6.68 -14.35
N ALA A 76 15.24 -6.61 -14.61
CA ALA A 76 14.23 -7.29 -13.82
C ALA A 76 13.47 -8.28 -14.67
N SER A 77 13.33 -9.52 -14.21
CA SER A 77 12.56 -10.55 -14.88
C SER A 77 11.62 -11.28 -13.93
N VAL A 78 10.41 -11.58 -14.40
CA VAL A 78 9.43 -12.37 -13.65
C VAL A 78 9.33 -13.76 -14.29
N ILE A 79 9.45 -14.78 -13.44
CA ILE A 79 9.35 -16.19 -13.82
C ILE A 79 8.08 -16.76 -13.21
N ASP A 80 7.28 -17.47 -14.01
CA ASP A 80 6.05 -18.13 -13.59
C ASP A 80 6.33 -19.44 -12.82
N PRO A 81 5.30 -20.10 -12.25
CA PRO A 81 5.44 -21.37 -11.53
C PRO A 81 5.98 -22.53 -12.43
N SER A 82 5.83 -22.43 -13.75
CA SER A 82 6.34 -23.42 -14.71
C SER A 82 7.81 -23.20 -15.08
N GLY A 83 8.44 -22.13 -14.57
CA GLY A 83 9.82 -21.75 -14.87
C GLY A 83 9.97 -20.94 -16.16
N ILE A 84 8.88 -20.44 -16.73
CA ILE A 84 8.89 -19.62 -17.93
C ILE A 84 9.05 -18.15 -17.56
N LYS A 85 9.96 -17.45 -18.24
CA LYS A 85 10.12 -16.01 -18.08
C LYS A 85 8.98 -15.28 -18.79
N ILE A 86 8.08 -14.67 -18.03
CA ILE A 86 6.89 -13.96 -18.55
C ILE A 86 7.11 -12.45 -18.68
N ARG A 87 8.10 -11.88 -17.97
CA ARG A 87 8.56 -10.50 -18.13
C ARG A 87 10.08 -10.43 -18.10
N ASP A 88 10.63 -9.51 -18.90
CA ASP A 88 12.07 -9.22 -18.94
C ASP A 88 12.26 -7.76 -19.39
N VAL A 89 12.72 -6.90 -18.48
CA VAL A 89 12.80 -5.46 -18.69
C VAL A 89 14.14 -4.92 -18.21
N SER A 90 14.75 -4.05 -19.02
CA SER A 90 15.92 -3.25 -18.64
C SER A 90 15.43 -1.92 -18.03
N ILE A 91 15.93 -1.58 -16.84
CA ILE A 91 15.51 -0.44 -16.02
C ILE A 91 16.70 0.52 -15.90
N ASN A 92 16.55 1.72 -16.47
CA ASN A 92 17.58 2.78 -16.47
C ASN A 92 17.09 3.99 -15.65
N ARG A 93 16.36 3.71 -14.57
CA ARG A 93 15.81 4.72 -13.66
C ARG A 93 15.84 4.21 -12.22
N ASN A 94 15.73 5.13 -11.28
CA ASN A 94 15.81 4.82 -9.84
C ASN A 94 14.58 4.08 -9.28
N SER A 95 13.45 4.10 -9.98
CA SER A 95 12.22 3.39 -9.60
C SER A 95 11.50 2.91 -10.84
N PHE A 96 10.99 1.69 -10.78
CA PHE A 96 10.23 1.04 -11.84
C PHE A 96 9.14 0.16 -11.25
N GLU A 97 7.97 0.19 -11.87
CA GLU A 97 6.83 -0.66 -11.54
C GLU A 97 6.16 -1.09 -12.86
N ASP A 98 5.76 -2.35 -12.95
CA ASP A 98 5.00 -2.88 -14.08
C ASP A 98 4.12 -4.05 -13.62
N ASN A 99 3.12 -4.38 -14.45
CA ASN A 99 2.14 -5.43 -14.17
C ASN A 99 2.40 -6.65 -15.07
N PHE A 100 1.95 -7.82 -14.59
CA PHE A 100 1.95 -9.06 -15.33
C PHE A 100 0.64 -9.82 -15.07
N GLU A 101 0.33 -10.78 -15.96
CA GLU A 101 -0.84 -11.64 -15.81
C GLU A 101 -0.48 -12.88 -14.98
N ILE A 102 -1.37 -13.27 -14.08
CA ILE A 102 -1.27 -14.46 -13.24
C ILE A 102 -2.21 -15.51 -13.86
N ASP A 103 -1.63 -16.49 -14.54
CA ASP A 103 -2.38 -17.53 -15.23
C ASP A 103 -2.59 -18.78 -14.37
N ASP A 104 -1.59 -19.13 -13.56
CA ASP A 104 -1.57 -20.34 -12.74
C ASP A 104 -1.32 -19.99 -11.25
N ILE A 105 -1.93 -20.80 -10.36
CA ILE A 105 -1.60 -20.71 -8.93
C ILE A 105 -0.20 -21.26 -8.68
N GLY A 106 0.63 -20.54 -7.91
CA GLY A 106 1.94 -21.01 -7.51
C GLY A 106 2.96 -19.92 -7.21
N ILE A 107 4.24 -20.33 -7.16
CA ILE A 107 5.33 -19.44 -6.80
C ILE A 107 5.85 -18.70 -8.04
N TYR A 108 5.65 -17.40 -8.06
CA TYR A 108 6.26 -16.48 -9.02
C TYR A 108 7.57 -15.94 -8.43
N THR A 109 8.58 -15.79 -9.29
CA THR A 109 9.91 -15.34 -8.86
C THR A 109 10.30 -14.08 -9.61
N LEU A 110 10.53 -12.99 -8.88
CA LEU A 110 11.16 -11.77 -9.41
C LEU A 110 12.67 -11.91 -9.25
N ILE A 111 13.40 -11.83 -10.36
CA ILE A 111 14.86 -11.83 -10.40
C ILE A 111 15.34 -10.44 -10.80
N ILE A 112 16.16 -9.82 -9.95
CA ILE A 112 16.77 -8.53 -10.21
C ILE A 112 18.28 -8.71 -10.30
N SER A 113 18.87 -8.27 -11.40
CA SER A 113 20.30 -8.42 -11.70
C SER A 113 20.87 -7.17 -12.37
N THR A 114 22.20 -7.05 -12.37
CA THR A 114 22.93 -5.96 -13.04
C THR A 114 24.24 -6.48 -13.62
N ALA A 115 24.78 -5.80 -14.61
CA ALA A 115 26.13 -6.02 -15.11
C ALA A 115 27.20 -5.17 -14.38
N GLU A 116 26.77 -4.26 -13.51
CA GLU A 116 27.67 -3.37 -12.74
C GLU A 116 28.52 -4.18 -11.75
N LEU A 117 29.79 -3.79 -11.59
CA LEU A 117 30.71 -4.38 -10.62
C LEU A 117 30.49 -3.80 -9.20
N GLU A 118 29.97 -2.57 -9.12
CA GLU A 118 29.65 -1.89 -7.86
C GLU A 118 28.39 -2.52 -7.24
N GLU A 119 28.36 -2.62 -5.91
CA GLU A 119 27.17 -3.08 -5.19
C GLU A 119 26.08 -2.01 -5.23
N ILE A 120 24.91 -2.36 -5.76
CA ILE A 120 23.75 -1.50 -5.83
C ILE A 120 22.75 -1.92 -4.75
N PRO A 121 22.53 -1.08 -3.73
CA PRO A 121 21.49 -1.32 -2.74
C PRO A 121 20.12 -0.99 -3.32
N LEU A 122 19.18 -1.94 -3.26
CA LEU A 122 17.84 -1.80 -3.80
C LEU A 122 16.78 -2.54 -2.99
N VAL A 123 15.54 -2.17 -3.23
CA VAL A 123 14.35 -2.86 -2.75
C VAL A 123 13.59 -3.39 -3.95
N GLY A 124 13.20 -4.64 -3.88
CA GLY A 124 12.31 -5.27 -4.84
C GLY A 124 11.01 -5.70 -4.17
N GLY A 125 9.95 -5.81 -4.96
CA GLY A 125 8.68 -6.33 -4.49
C GLY A 125 7.89 -6.99 -5.59
N ILE A 126 7.14 -8.05 -5.24
CA ILE A 126 6.24 -8.77 -6.14
C ILE A 126 4.99 -9.20 -5.37
N GLY A 127 3.81 -9.14 -5.99
CA GLY A 127 2.56 -9.55 -5.38
C GLY A 127 1.37 -9.33 -6.30
N HIS A 128 0.15 -9.50 -5.76
CA HIS A 128 -1.06 -9.13 -6.48
C HIS A 128 -1.20 -7.60 -6.58
N VAL A 129 -1.77 -7.14 -7.70
CA VAL A 129 -2.19 -5.74 -7.78
C VAL A 129 -3.24 -5.47 -6.71
N PRO A 130 -3.04 -4.46 -5.83
CA PRO A 130 -4.01 -4.14 -4.79
C PRO A 130 -5.39 -3.84 -5.40
N GLU A 131 -6.44 -4.48 -4.88
CA GLU A 131 -7.79 -4.14 -5.29
C GLU A 131 -8.12 -2.68 -4.98
N SER A 132 -8.65 -1.97 -5.99
CA SER A 132 -9.10 -0.58 -5.83
C SER A 132 -10.17 -0.39 -4.75
N THR A 133 -10.88 -1.48 -4.39
CA THR A 133 -11.89 -1.53 -3.33
C THR A 133 -11.31 -1.19 -1.97
N GLY A 134 -10.14 -1.76 -1.60
CA GLY A 134 -9.47 -1.47 -0.32
C GLY A 134 -9.04 -0.01 -0.20
N VAL A 135 -8.48 0.55 -1.26
CA VAL A 135 -8.08 1.97 -1.33
C VAL A 135 -9.31 2.88 -1.18
N THR A 136 -10.41 2.57 -1.87
CA THR A 136 -11.66 3.33 -1.80
C THR A 136 -12.26 3.31 -0.39
N ILE A 137 -12.27 2.15 0.27
CA ILE A 137 -12.75 2.00 1.65
C ILE A 137 -11.88 2.80 2.63
N SER A 138 -10.57 2.76 2.48
CA SER A 138 -9.63 3.54 3.32
C SER A 138 -9.85 5.04 3.18
N ILE A 139 -10.01 5.55 1.95
CA ILE A 139 -10.29 6.96 1.68
C ILE A 139 -11.64 7.36 2.30
N ALA A 140 -12.68 6.53 2.13
CA ALA A 140 -13.98 6.79 2.73
C ALA A 140 -13.90 6.83 4.26
N GLY A 141 -13.18 5.90 4.89
CA GLY A 141 -12.91 5.89 6.33
C GLY A 141 -12.21 7.17 6.81
N PHE A 142 -11.19 7.62 6.07
CA PHE A 142 -10.48 8.87 6.38
C PHE A 142 -11.40 10.09 6.32
N ILE A 143 -12.23 10.20 5.28
CA ILE A 143 -13.20 11.31 5.14
C ILE A 143 -14.18 11.33 6.33
N VAL A 144 -14.69 10.15 6.74
CA VAL A 144 -15.62 10.05 7.88
C VAL A 144 -14.95 10.50 9.19
N ILE A 145 -13.68 10.16 9.41
CA ILE A 145 -12.93 10.62 10.59
C ILE A 145 -12.78 12.14 10.57
N VAL A 146 -12.41 12.72 9.43
CA VAL A 146 -12.24 14.19 9.30
C VAL A 146 -13.56 14.92 9.59
N LEU A 147 -14.68 14.44 9.06
CA LEU A 147 -16.01 15.00 9.34
C LEU A 147 -16.36 14.86 10.83
N GLY A 148 -16.04 13.73 11.44
CA GLY A 148 -16.21 13.53 12.89
C GLY A 148 -15.39 14.53 13.71
N MET A 149 -14.12 14.76 13.37
CA MET A 149 -13.28 15.75 14.07
C MET A 149 -13.83 17.18 13.95
N ILE A 150 -14.31 17.57 12.77
CA ILE A 150 -15.00 18.85 12.58
C ILE A 150 -16.23 18.95 13.48
N GLY A 151 -17.02 17.87 13.57
CA GLY A 151 -18.17 17.79 14.46
C GLY A 151 -17.80 18.01 15.94
N VAL A 152 -16.71 17.40 16.42
CA VAL A 152 -16.18 17.61 17.79
C VAL A 152 -15.84 19.09 18.01
N ALA A 153 -15.13 19.71 17.08
CA ALA A 153 -14.71 21.11 17.17
C ALA A 153 -15.93 22.05 17.24
N VAL A 154 -16.95 21.82 16.42
CA VAL A 154 -18.20 22.61 16.43
C VAL A 154 -18.95 22.46 17.76
N ILE A 155 -19.08 21.23 18.28
CA ILE A 155 -19.75 20.97 19.57
C ILE A 155 -18.96 21.63 20.70
N GLY A 156 -17.63 21.51 20.70
CA GLY A 156 -16.76 22.17 21.68
C GLY A 156 -16.95 23.69 21.69
N PHE A 157 -17.00 24.32 20.53
CA PHE A 157 -17.26 25.74 20.40
C PHE A 157 -18.64 26.14 20.93
N LEU A 158 -19.68 25.36 20.67
CA LEU A 158 -21.03 25.61 21.16
C LEU A 158 -21.11 25.50 22.69
N ILE A 159 -20.41 24.54 23.31
CA ILE A 159 -20.34 24.38 24.77
C ILE A 159 -19.71 25.63 25.40
N ILE A 160 -18.59 26.10 24.86
CA ILE A 160 -17.89 27.29 25.38
C ILE A 160 -18.78 28.52 25.28
N LYS A 161 -19.45 28.72 24.14
CA LYS A 161 -20.37 29.84 23.92
C LYS A 161 -21.56 29.81 24.89
N GLN A 162 -22.14 28.64 25.13
CA GLN A 162 -23.26 28.50 26.08
C GLN A 162 -22.84 28.79 27.56
N ARG A 163 -21.62 28.39 27.96
CA ARG A 163 -21.08 28.70 29.28
C ARG A 163 -20.87 30.20 29.47
N LYS A 164 -20.34 30.88 28.47
CA LYS A 164 -20.10 32.34 28.52
C LYS A 164 -21.39 33.15 28.66
N ASN A 165 -22.48 32.71 28.01
CA ASN A 165 -23.78 33.39 28.10
C ASN A 165 -24.54 33.14 29.42
N LYS A 166 -24.12 32.18 30.26
CA LYS A 166 -24.71 31.92 31.58
C LYS A 166 -24.02 32.65 32.71
N THR A 167 -22.86 33.25 32.47
CA THR A 167 -22.03 33.95 33.49
C THR A 167 -22.09 35.48 33.32
N SER A 168 -22.84 35.97 32.31
CA SER A 168 -23.21 37.39 32.16
C SER A 168 -24.68 37.60 32.51
#